data_f8026e876fb8f2fd8f597b5aab1ba894
#
_entry.id   f8026e876fb8f2fd8f597b5aab1ba894
#
_cell.length_a   1.000
_cell.length_b   1.000
_cell.length_c   1.000
_cell.angle_alpha   90.00
_cell.angle_beta   90.00
_cell.angle_gamma   90.00
#
_symmetry.space_group_name_H-M   'P 1'
#
loop_
_entity.id
_entity.type
_entity.pdbx_description
1 polymer ?
#
loop_
_entity_poly.entity_id
_entity_poly.type
_entity_poly.pdbx_seq_one_letter_code
_entity_poly.pdbx_strand_id
1 'polypeptide(L)'
;MIADNILDRNFQADRPNQKWLADFTYVWTAEGWLYVAVVLDLFSRRAVGWSMKAERDASLVMDALMMAVWRRGKADALLHHSDQGSQYTSEQFQRLLADNGITCSMSRAGNVWDNSAMESFFSSLKTERTARKVYRTRDAARADVFDYVERFYNPQRRHSKLGYLSPVAFEARAMQT
;
A
#
# COMPACT_ATOMS: atom_id res chain seq x y z
N MET A 1 -19.35 7.09 -1.38
CA MET A 1 -19.02 8.34 -2.08
C MET A 1 -17.74 8.13 -2.90
N ILE A 2 -17.81 8.49 -4.17
CA ILE A 2 -16.66 8.36 -5.07
C ILE A 2 -15.95 9.71 -5.13
N ALA A 3 -14.66 9.74 -4.78
CA ALA A 3 -13.86 10.95 -4.82
C ALA A 3 -13.32 11.21 -6.23
N ASP A 4 -12.95 12.46 -6.50
CA ASP A 4 -12.33 12.85 -7.75
C ASP A 4 -10.94 12.22 -7.90
N ASN A 5 -10.49 12.06 -9.15
CA ASN A 5 -9.13 11.60 -9.43
C ASN A 5 -8.16 12.80 -9.38
N ILE A 6 -7.75 13.16 -8.18
CA ILE A 6 -6.84 14.30 -7.95
C ILE A 6 -5.41 13.92 -8.35
N LEU A 7 -5.03 12.64 -8.19
CA LEU A 7 -3.72 12.16 -8.60
C LEU A 7 -3.50 12.33 -10.11
N ASP A 8 -4.50 11.99 -10.89
CA ASP A 8 -4.56 12.15 -12.36
C ASP A 8 -3.25 11.73 -13.06
N ARG A 9 -2.81 10.49 -12.78
CA ARG A 9 -1.58 9.86 -13.32
C ARG A 9 -0.28 10.57 -12.96
N ASN A 10 -0.29 11.55 -12.08
CA ASN A 10 0.93 12.16 -11.57
C ASN A 10 1.52 11.31 -10.44
N PHE A 11 2.28 10.26 -10.83
CA PHE A 11 2.85 9.29 -9.90
C PHE A 11 4.18 9.73 -9.30
N GLN A 12 4.68 10.92 -9.66
CA GLN A 12 5.88 11.46 -9.06
C GLN A 12 5.56 12.20 -7.77
N ALA A 13 6.37 11.96 -6.76
CA ALA A 13 6.30 12.67 -5.50
C ALA A 13 7.67 13.28 -5.20
N ASP A 14 7.66 14.49 -4.63
CA ASP A 14 8.90 15.24 -4.37
C ASP A 14 9.50 14.93 -3.01
N ARG A 15 8.72 14.34 -2.13
CA ARG A 15 9.11 14.02 -0.76
C ARG A 15 8.30 12.85 -0.21
N PRO A 16 8.79 12.20 0.85
CA PRO A 16 8.00 11.18 1.55
C PRO A 16 6.69 11.76 2.08
N ASN A 17 5.66 10.92 2.14
CA ASN A 17 4.35 11.26 2.71
C ASN A 17 3.63 12.39 1.98
N GLN A 18 3.89 12.53 0.70
CA GLN A 18 3.15 13.45 -0.18
C GLN A 18 2.00 12.73 -0.88
N LYS A 19 2.26 11.54 -1.40
CA LYS A 19 1.27 10.73 -2.12
C LYS A 19 1.38 9.27 -1.71
N TRP A 20 0.29 8.73 -1.20
CA TRP A 20 0.19 7.30 -0.90
C TRP A 20 -0.77 6.64 -1.87
N LEU A 21 -0.41 5.45 -2.33
CA LEU A 21 -1.30 4.55 -3.06
C LEU A 21 -1.75 3.43 -2.15
N ALA A 22 -2.98 2.98 -2.30
CA ALA A 22 -3.50 1.86 -1.53
C ALA A 22 -4.25 0.89 -2.44
N ASP A 23 -4.12 -0.38 -2.13
CA ASP A 23 -4.86 -1.46 -2.77
C ASP A 23 -4.75 -2.70 -1.89
N PHE A 24 -5.49 -3.75 -2.23
CA PHE A 24 -5.35 -5.03 -1.56
C PHE A 24 -5.33 -6.17 -2.57
N THR A 25 -4.71 -7.26 -2.17
CA THR A 25 -4.67 -8.51 -2.93
C THR A 25 -5.02 -9.66 -2.00
N TYR A 26 -4.91 -10.87 -2.50
CA TYR A 26 -5.22 -12.06 -1.70
C TYR A 26 -4.16 -13.14 -1.91
N VAL A 27 -3.94 -13.93 -0.87
CA VAL A 27 -3.03 -15.07 -0.85
C VAL A 27 -3.83 -16.29 -0.45
N TRP A 28 -3.68 -17.39 -1.22
CA TRP A 28 -4.38 -18.63 -0.93
C TRP A 28 -3.70 -19.40 0.20
N THR A 29 -4.51 -19.92 1.11
CA THR A 29 -4.06 -20.84 2.16
C THR A 29 -5.03 -22.03 2.24
N ALA A 30 -4.63 -23.11 2.89
CA ALA A 30 -5.51 -24.25 3.10
C ALA A 30 -6.73 -23.92 3.97
N GLU A 31 -6.67 -22.84 4.75
CA GLU A 31 -7.80 -22.33 5.52
C GLU A 31 -8.71 -21.36 4.75
N GLY A 32 -8.32 -20.99 3.53
CA GLY A 32 -9.02 -20.03 2.68
C GLY A 32 -8.18 -18.82 2.35
N TRP A 33 -8.80 -17.81 1.75
CA TRP A 33 -8.12 -16.58 1.35
C TRP A 33 -7.62 -15.78 2.55
N LEU A 34 -6.41 -15.26 2.44
CA LEU A 34 -5.90 -14.18 3.27
C LEU A 34 -5.84 -12.93 2.42
N TYR A 35 -6.56 -11.88 2.81
CA TYR A 35 -6.53 -10.59 2.12
C TYR A 35 -5.43 -9.73 2.71
N VAL A 36 -4.65 -9.08 1.84
CA VAL A 36 -3.49 -8.27 2.20
C VAL A 36 -3.70 -6.88 1.64
N ALA A 37 -3.94 -5.90 2.50
CA ALA A 37 -4.04 -4.50 2.12
C ALA A 37 -2.70 -3.80 2.39
N VAL A 38 -2.29 -2.94 1.48
CA VAL A 38 -1.01 -2.23 1.57
C VAL A 38 -1.20 -0.77 1.21
N VAL A 39 -0.50 0.10 1.93
CA VAL A 39 -0.33 1.51 1.60
C VAL A 39 1.12 1.72 1.20
N LEU A 40 1.33 2.28 0.02
CA LEU A 40 2.65 2.48 -0.58
C LEU A 40 2.94 3.97 -0.74
N ASP A 41 4.11 4.41 -0.30
CA ASP A 41 4.56 5.78 -0.53
C ASP A 41 5.11 5.90 -1.95
N LEU A 42 4.55 6.79 -2.75
CA LEU A 42 4.97 6.98 -4.13
C LEU A 42 6.36 7.59 -4.29
N PHE A 43 6.87 8.27 -3.28
CA PHE A 43 8.21 8.85 -3.33
C PHE A 43 9.28 7.74 -3.34
N SER A 44 9.17 6.80 -2.42
CA SER A 44 10.21 5.79 -2.17
C SER A 44 9.80 4.37 -2.54
N ARG A 45 8.52 4.16 -2.89
CA ARG A 45 7.93 2.82 -3.07
C ARG A 45 7.92 2.00 -1.76
N ARG A 46 8.14 2.65 -0.62
CA ARG A 46 8.10 1.98 0.68
C ARG A 46 6.66 1.60 1.04
N ALA A 47 6.48 0.37 1.50
CA ALA A 47 5.22 -0.05 2.10
C ALA A 47 5.17 0.53 3.51
N VAL A 48 4.32 1.55 3.70
CA VAL A 48 4.24 2.30 4.95
C VAL A 48 3.16 1.78 5.89
N GLY A 49 2.20 1.02 5.37
CA GLY A 49 1.18 0.38 6.19
C GLY A 49 0.65 -0.86 5.48
N TRP A 50 0.22 -1.85 6.27
CA TRP A 50 -0.43 -3.04 5.74
C TRP A 50 -1.33 -3.67 6.80
N SER A 51 -2.25 -4.50 6.32
CA SER A 51 -3.19 -5.24 7.15
C SER A 51 -3.51 -6.55 6.45
N MET A 52 -3.71 -7.62 7.23
CA MET A 52 -3.97 -8.94 6.68
C MET A 52 -5.11 -9.60 7.43
N LYS A 53 -6.19 -9.93 6.72
CA LYS A 53 -7.42 -10.47 7.32
C LYS A 53 -8.04 -11.55 6.45
N ALA A 54 -8.91 -12.37 7.07
CA ALA A 54 -9.68 -13.38 6.37
C ALA A 54 -10.83 -12.76 5.54
N GLU A 55 -11.18 -11.50 5.79
CA GLU A 55 -12.28 -10.81 5.13
C GLU A 55 -11.80 -9.53 4.47
N ARG A 56 -12.46 -9.17 3.35
CA ARG A 56 -12.15 -7.95 2.59
C ARG A 56 -13.18 -6.85 2.84
N ASP A 57 -13.31 -6.44 4.07
CA ASP A 57 -14.22 -5.36 4.45
C ASP A 57 -13.50 -4.03 4.64
N ALA A 58 -14.24 -3.00 5.06
CA ALA A 58 -13.65 -1.68 5.31
C ALA A 58 -12.56 -1.73 6.38
N SER A 59 -12.66 -2.62 7.36
CA SER A 59 -11.67 -2.74 8.42
C SER A 59 -10.29 -3.15 7.90
N LEU A 60 -10.23 -3.95 6.84
CA LEU A 60 -8.98 -4.35 6.21
C LEU A 60 -8.17 -3.13 5.75
N VAL A 61 -8.81 -2.24 5.00
CA VAL A 61 -8.13 -1.06 4.44
C VAL A 61 -7.94 0.04 5.48
N MET A 62 -8.85 0.14 6.46
CA MET A 62 -8.72 1.09 7.57
C MET A 62 -7.50 0.77 8.44
N ASP A 63 -7.29 -0.50 8.77
CA ASP A 63 -6.14 -0.90 9.61
C ASP A 63 -4.82 -0.65 8.89
N ALA A 64 -4.75 -0.87 7.58
CA ALA A 64 -3.56 -0.55 6.80
C ALA A 64 -3.27 0.96 6.83
N LEU A 65 -4.29 1.79 6.64
CA LEU A 65 -4.15 3.24 6.70
C LEU A 65 -3.74 3.72 8.10
N MET A 66 -4.35 3.17 9.15
CA MET A 66 -4.00 3.54 10.53
C MET A 66 -2.56 3.20 10.88
N MET A 67 -2.07 2.04 10.42
CA MET A 67 -0.65 1.69 10.58
C MET A 67 0.26 2.71 9.89
N ALA A 68 -0.09 3.10 8.67
CA ALA A 68 0.69 4.08 7.91
C ALA A 68 0.72 5.44 8.62
N VAL A 69 -0.42 5.92 9.08
CA VAL A 69 -0.53 7.19 9.83
C VAL A 69 0.28 7.11 11.13
N TRP A 70 0.16 6.01 11.85
CA TRP A 70 0.88 5.80 13.10
C TRP A 70 2.40 5.81 12.90
N ARG A 71 2.89 5.11 11.89
CA ARG A 71 4.33 5.00 11.62
C ARG A 71 4.95 6.25 11.04
N ARG A 72 4.21 6.94 10.17
CA ARG A 72 4.75 8.08 9.43
C ARG A 72 4.46 9.42 10.09
N GLY A 73 3.52 9.46 11.03
CA GLY A 73 3.06 10.68 11.65
C GLY A 73 2.16 11.50 10.74
N LYS A 74 1.78 12.69 11.21
CA LYS A 74 0.93 13.61 10.45
C LYS A 74 1.76 14.33 9.41
N ALA A 75 1.34 14.25 8.15
CA ALA A 75 1.98 14.97 7.06
C ALA A 75 1.04 16.02 6.50
N ASP A 76 1.58 17.20 6.15
CA ASP A 76 0.80 18.24 5.51
C ASP A 76 0.54 17.88 4.05
N ALA A 77 -0.68 18.12 3.60
CA ALA A 77 -1.08 17.95 2.20
C ALA A 77 -0.87 16.53 1.66
N LEU A 78 -1.05 15.50 2.51
CA LEU A 78 -0.96 14.12 2.08
C LEU A 78 -2.18 13.74 1.24
N LEU A 79 -1.92 13.11 0.10
CA LEU A 79 -2.94 12.59 -0.80
C LEU A 79 -2.93 11.05 -0.72
N HIS A 80 -4.12 10.46 -0.58
CA HIS A 80 -4.32 9.01 -0.59
C HIS A 80 -5.12 8.64 -1.83
N HIS A 81 -4.54 7.81 -2.69
CA HIS A 81 -5.17 7.38 -3.94
C HIS A 81 -5.47 5.89 -3.91
N SER A 82 -6.69 5.53 -4.28
CA SER A 82 -7.15 4.15 -4.37
C SER A 82 -8.07 3.96 -5.58
N ASP A 83 -8.51 2.72 -5.80
CA ASP A 83 -9.61 2.44 -6.73
C ASP A 83 -10.96 2.82 -6.08
N GLN A 84 -12.06 2.57 -6.81
CA GLN A 84 -13.42 2.87 -6.36
C GLN A 84 -14.07 1.70 -5.62
N GLY A 85 -13.29 0.75 -5.10
CA GLY A 85 -13.80 -0.39 -4.37
C GLY A 85 -14.64 0.02 -3.16
N SER A 86 -15.61 -0.82 -2.79
CA SER A 86 -16.55 -0.53 -1.71
C SER A 86 -15.87 -0.30 -0.36
N GLN A 87 -14.70 -0.91 -0.14
CA GLN A 87 -13.91 -0.70 1.09
C GLN A 87 -13.45 0.76 1.20
N TYR A 88 -12.98 1.34 0.09
CA TYR A 88 -12.44 2.69 0.05
C TYR A 88 -13.54 3.77 -0.06
N THR A 89 -14.68 3.43 -0.66
CA THR A 89 -15.83 4.35 -0.75
C THR A 89 -16.71 4.33 0.49
N SER A 90 -16.45 3.43 1.44
CA SER A 90 -17.23 3.32 2.67
C SER A 90 -17.17 4.62 3.48
N GLU A 91 -18.26 4.92 4.19
CA GLU A 91 -18.33 6.11 5.03
C GLU A 91 -17.25 6.09 6.12
N GLN A 92 -16.99 4.92 6.69
CA GLN A 92 -15.99 4.77 7.75
C GLN A 92 -14.59 5.13 7.23
N PHE A 93 -14.23 4.66 6.06
CA PHE A 93 -12.91 4.95 5.48
C PHE A 93 -12.78 6.43 5.13
N GLN A 94 -13.82 7.01 4.53
CA GLN A 94 -13.82 8.43 4.18
C GLN A 94 -13.69 9.31 5.43
N ARG A 95 -14.37 8.94 6.51
CA ARG A 95 -14.26 9.65 7.79
C ARG A 95 -12.85 9.55 8.38
N LEU A 96 -12.24 8.37 8.28
CA LEU A 96 -10.87 8.17 8.76
C LEU A 96 -9.87 9.07 8.02
N LEU A 97 -10.00 9.18 6.70
CA LEU A 97 -9.17 10.09 5.92
C LEU A 97 -9.37 11.54 6.36
N ALA A 98 -10.62 11.97 6.48
CA ALA A 98 -10.97 13.35 6.86
C ALA A 98 -10.44 13.68 8.27
N ASP A 99 -10.60 12.76 9.22
CA ASP A 99 -10.13 12.95 10.60
C ASP A 99 -8.61 13.11 10.68
N ASN A 100 -7.88 12.58 9.72
CA ASN A 100 -6.43 12.70 9.66
C ASN A 100 -5.94 13.77 8.68
N GLY A 101 -6.85 14.57 8.12
CA GLY A 101 -6.50 15.65 7.20
C GLY A 101 -5.92 15.15 5.87
N ILE A 102 -6.29 13.96 5.45
CA ILE A 102 -5.77 13.34 4.22
C ILE A 102 -6.75 13.58 3.07
N THR A 103 -6.23 14.09 1.95
CA THR A 103 -7.02 14.29 0.75
C THR A 103 -7.25 12.96 0.04
N CYS A 104 -8.51 12.65 -0.26
CA CYS A 104 -8.88 11.43 -0.97
C CYS A 104 -8.85 11.65 -2.48
N SER A 105 -8.23 10.71 -3.18
CA SER A 105 -8.23 10.64 -4.64
C SER A 105 -8.59 9.22 -5.05
N MET A 106 -9.39 9.06 -6.10
CA MET A 106 -9.79 7.75 -6.61
C MET A 106 -9.57 7.66 -8.11
N SER A 107 -9.14 6.47 -8.57
CA SER A 107 -8.98 6.21 -10.00
C SER A 107 -10.34 6.24 -10.70
N ARG A 108 -10.32 6.58 -11.98
CA ARG A 108 -11.51 6.50 -12.83
C ARG A 108 -11.88 5.04 -13.04
N ALA A 109 -13.18 4.78 -13.16
CA ALA A 109 -13.68 3.43 -13.42
C ALA A 109 -13.01 2.85 -14.68
N GLY A 110 -12.45 1.64 -14.55
CA GLY A 110 -11.80 0.95 -15.67
C GLY A 110 -10.42 1.49 -16.05
N ASN A 111 -9.88 2.45 -15.30
CA ASN A 111 -8.54 3.00 -15.59
C ASN A 111 -7.47 2.18 -14.86
N VAL A 112 -6.87 1.23 -15.58
CA VAL A 112 -5.85 0.33 -15.02
C VAL A 112 -4.49 1.00 -14.76
N TRP A 113 -4.24 2.16 -15.38
CA TRP A 113 -2.95 2.86 -15.26
C TRP A 113 -2.80 3.60 -13.92
N ASP A 114 -3.93 3.95 -13.29
CA ASP A 114 -3.92 4.76 -12.08
C ASP A 114 -3.33 4.04 -10.86
N ASN A 115 -3.08 2.72 -10.95
CA ASN A 115 -2.60 1.93 -9.81
C ASN A 115 -1.40 1.03 -10.17
N SER A 116 -0.63 1.41 -11.19
CA SER A 116 0.45 0.58 -11.71
C SER A 116 1.55 0.29 -10.68
N ALA A 117 1.86 1.24 -9.78
CA ALA A 117 2.85 1.03 -8.75
C ALA A 117 2.42 -0.04 -7.74
N MET A 118 1.13 -0.10 -7.41
CA MET A 118 0.57 -1.15 -6.55
C MET A 118 0.60 -2.52 -7.24
N GLU A 119 0.26 -2.57 -8.52
CA GLU A 119 0.35 -3.81 -9.31
C GLU A 119 1.78 -4.32 -9.33
N SER A 120 2.75 -3.44 -9.50
CA SER A 120 4.17 -3.80 -9.48
C SER A 120 4.58 -4.36 -8.11
N PHE A 121 4.12 -3.74 -7.02
CA PHE A 121 4.39 -4.23 -5.67
C PHE A 121 3.80 -5.63 -5.46
N PHE A 122 2.53 -5.84 -5.81
CA PHE A 122 1.89 -7.13 -5.63
C PHE A 122 2.48 -8.21 -6.52
N SER A 123 2.89 -7.84 -7.74
CA SER A 123 3.60 -8.76 -8.63
C SER A 123 4.92 -9.23 -8.01
N SER A 124 5.68 -8.32 -7.42
CA SER A 124 6.93 -8.64 -6.73
C SER A 124 6.68 -9.56 -5.53
N LEU A 125 5.69 -9.24 -4.71
CA LEU A 125 5.32 -10.06 -3.56
C LEU A 125 5.00 -11.49 -3.99
N LYS A 126 4.15 -11.65 -5.00
CA LYS A 126 3.71 -12.96 -5.48
C LYS A 126 4.86 -13.72 -6.15
N THR A 127 5.55 -13.10 -7.09
CA THR A 127 6.62 -13.74 -7.86
C THR A 127 7.81 -14.11 -6.99
N GLU A 128 8.19 -13.23 -6.08
CA GLU A 128 9.38 -13.41 -5.25
C GLU A 128 9.13 -14.22 -3.99
N ARG A 129 7.88 -14.32 -3.54
CA ARG A 129 7.59 -14.99 -2.27
C ARG A 129 6.38 -15.92 -2.31
N THR A 130 5.16 -15.39 -2.45
CA THR A 130 3.96 -16.14 -2.07
C THR A 130 3.53 -17.18 -3.10
N ALA A 131 3.73 -16.96 -4.39
CA ALA A 131 3.30 -17.89 -5.44
C ALA A 131 4.11 -19.19 -5.43
N ARG A 132 5.27 -19.22 -4.77
CA ARG A 132 6.16 -20.39 -4.71
C ARG A 132 5.88 -21.27 -3.51
N LYS A 133 4.93 -20.93 -2.67
CA LYS A 133 4.68 -21.60 -1.40
C LYS A 133 3.23 -22.06 -1.28
N VAL A 134 3.05 -23.13 -0.53
CA VAL A 134 1.74 -23.61 -0.11
C VAL A 134 1.62 -23.37 1.39
N TYR A 135 0.69 -22.50 1.78
CA TYR A 135 0.48 -22.16 3.18
C TYR A 135 -0.64 -23.02 3.75
N ARG A 136 -0.38 -23.66 4.88
CA ARG A 136 -1.39 -24.48 5.57
C ARG A 136 -2.38 -23.60 6.33
N THR A 137 -1.91 -22.47 6.86
CA THR A 137 -2.73 -21.59 7.69
C THR A 137 -2.60 -20.15 7.21
N ARG A 138 -3.57 -19.32 7.55
CA ARG A 138 -3.48 -17.87 7.34
C ARG A 138 -2.34 -17.26 8.13
N ASP A 139 -2.09 -17.75 9.35
CA ASP A 139 -1.00 -17.23 10.17
C ASP A 139 0.38 -17.50 9.56
N ALA A 140 0.57 -18.66 8.93
CA ALA A 140 1.81 -18.93 8.20
C ALA A 140 2.00 -17.95 7.02
N ALA A 141 0.93 -17.67 6.28
CA ALA A 141 0.97 -16.70 5.19
C ALA A 141 1.24 -15.28 5.71
N ARG A 142 0.59 -14.88 6.83
CA ARG A 142 0.84 -13.57 7.47
C ARG A 142 2.30 -13.39 7.83
N ALA A 143 2.87 -14.40 8.47
CA ALA A 143 4.28 -14.33 8.89
C ALA A 143 5.21 -14.17 7.70
N ASP A 144 4.92 -14.84 6.59
CA ASP A 144 5.76 -14.79 5.40
C ASP A 144 5.62 -13.45 4.66
N VAL A 145 4.41 -12.93 4.54
CA VAL A 145 4.17 -11.60 3.96
C VAL A 145 4.83 -10.50 4.82
N PHE A 146 4.68 -10.59 6.13
CA PHE A 146 5.34 -9.67 7.06
C PHE A 146 6.85 -9.69 6.87
N ASP A 147 7.44 -10.89 6.80
CA ASP A 147 8.88 -11.05 6.60
C ASP A 147 9.32 -10.43 5.28
N TYR A 148 8.55 -10.65 4.21
CA TYR A 148 8.86 -10.08 2.90
C TYR A 148 8.86 -8.55 2.96
N VAL A 149 7.83 -7.93 3.53
CA VAL A 149 7.68 -6.47 3.56
C VAL A 149 8.70 -5.82 4.48
N GLU A 150 8.81 -6.29 5.73
CA GLU A 150 9.64 -5.65 6.76
C GLU A 150 11.12 -5.93 6.60
N ARG A 151 11.49 -7.16 6.24
CA ARG A 151 12.88 -7.59 6.25
C ARG A 151 13.53 -7.62 4.89
N PHE A 152 12.74 -7.70 3.82
CA PHE A 152 13.30 -7.75 2.48
C PHE A 152 12.90 -6.54 1.64
N TYR A 153 11.58 -6.34 1.39
CA TYR A 153 11.13 -5.33 0.44
C TYR A 153 11.57 -3.92 0.85
N ASN A 154 11.19 -3.47 2.02
CA ASN A 154 11.49 -2.12 2.47
C ASN A 154 13.01 -1.88 2.64
N PRO A 155 13.75 -2.73 3.34
CA PRO A 155 15.16 -2.43 3.62
C PRO A 155 16.14 -2.91 2.55
N GLN A 156 15.79 -3.88 1.70
CA GLN A 156 16.77 -4.54 0.84
C GLN A 156 16.40 -4.58 -0.64
N ARG A 157 15.11 -4.63 -0.99
CA ARG A 157 14.74 -4.81 -2.40
C ARG A 157 15.07 -3.56 -3.20
N ARG A 158 15.94 -3.72 -4.19
CA ARG A 158 16.38 -2.63 -5.06
C ARG A 158 15.35 -2.35 -6.15
N HIS A 159 15.25 -1.07 -6.52
CA HIS A 159 14.36 -0.60 -7.59
C HIS A 159 15.15 0.21 -8.60
N SER A 160 15.06 -0.13 -9.87
CA SER A 160 15.74 0.61 -10.93
C SER A 160 15.34 2.09 -10.96
N LYS A 161 14.06 2.37 -10.71
CA LYS A 161 13.53 3.74 -10.67
C LYS A 161 14.06 4.57 -9.50
N LEU A 162 14.63 3.92 -8.50
CA LEU A 162 15.23 4.56 -7.33
C LEU A 162 16.77 4.57 -7.38
N GLY A 163 17.35 4.42 -8.57
CA GLY A 163 18.80 4.31 -8.72
C GLY A 163 19.36 3.03 -8.10
N TYR A 164 18.58 1.94 -8.15
CA TYR A 164 18.92 0.63 -7.55
C TYR A 164 19.07 0.65 -6.03
N LEU A 165 18.43 1.61 -5.38
CA LEU A 165 18.32 1.65 -3.92
C LEU A 165 17.05 0.92 -3.47
N SER A 166 17.06 0.43 -2.23
CA SER A 166 15.85 -0.03 -1.56
C SER A 166 14.98 1.18 -1.16
N PRO A 167 13.68 0.96 -0.89
CA PRO A 167 12.82 2.05 -0.41
C PRO A 167 13.38 2.78 0.82
N VAL A 168 13.85 2.04 1.82
CA VAL A 168 14.41 2.64 3.05
C VAL A 168 15.69 3.42 2.74
N ALA A 169 16.59 2.85 1.94
CA ALA A 169 17.84 3.51 1.57
C ALA A 169 17.57 4.79 0.75
N PHE A 170 16.59 4.74 -0.14
CA PHE A 170 16.21 5.91 -0.94
C PHE A 170 15.69 7.05 -0.07
N GLU A 171 14.81 6.75 0.90
CA GLU A 171 14.31 7.76 1.84
C GLU A 171 15.43 8.34 2.71
N ALA A 172 16.32 7.47 3.21
CA ALA A 172 17.43 7.91 4.05
C ALA A 172 18.35 8.86 3.28
N ARG A 173 18.63 8.57 2.02
CA ARG A 173 19.44 9.42 1.16
C ARG A 173 18.79 10.78 0.92
N ALA A 174 17.49 10.81 0.68
CA ALA A 174 16.74 12.05 0.46
C ALA A 174 16.76 12.96 1.70
N MET A 175 16.79 12.38 2.90
CA MET A 175 16.82 13.14 4.16
C MET A 175 18.20 13.73 4.48
N GLN A 176 19.24 13.34 3.75
CA GLN A 176 20.60 13.87 3.93
C GLN A 176 20.87 15.12 3.11
N THR A 177 19.95 15.45 2.23
CA THR A 177 20.01 16.69 1.46
C THR A 177 19.00 17.70 2.03
#